data_501166d41b9895e790d9c03ba1344bcc
#
_entry.id   501166d41b9895e790d9c03ba1344bcc
#
_cell.length_a   1.000
_cell.length_b   1.000
_cell.length_c   1.000
_cell.angle_alpha   90.00
_cell.angle_beta   90.00
_cell.angle_gamma   90.00
#
_symmetry.space_group_name_H-M   'P 1'
#
loop_
_entity.id
_entity.type
_entity.pdbx_description
1 polymer ?
#
loop_
_entity_poly.entity_id
_entity_poly.type
_entity_poly.pdbx_seq_one_letter_code
_entity_poly.pdbx_strand_id
1 'polypeptide(L)'
;MKKIIIAAVAASLMLAGCGSGSQDASQKTDDAITTIMNRKSVRSYTGEKLSQEQIETLLKAAMAAPTAMNSQPWRFVVLTDSDVIADVFANERGEMYKQAGAVFIVCGQTTMMQRPRGQENAEPQEVPNQFWFEDCGASTENLLLAAEAMGLGAVWLGCYPIQNKTDMLIAKLGIPENVMPFAIVTVGYPAGDDQPKDKWKPENVHYNKW
;
A
#
# COMPACT_ATOMS: atom_id res chain seq x y z
N MET A 1 53.57 23.00 -65.35
CA MET A 1 53.53 21.88 -64.40
C MET A 1 52.71 22.31 -63.21
N LYS A 2 51.43 21.99 -63.23
CA LYS A 2 50.49 22.35 -62.10
C LYS A 2 50.11 21.02 -61.44
N LYS A 3 50.50 20.87 -60.19
CA LYS A 3 50.13 19.73 -59.36
C LYS A 3 48.72 19.98 -58.74
N ILE A 4 47.79 19.10 -59.05
CA ILE A 4 46.44 19.10 -58.48
C ILE A 4 46.50 18.20 -57.22
N ILE A 5 46.15 18.79 -56.07
CA ILE A 5 46.01 18.09 -54.80
C ILE A 5 44.52 17.75 -54.65
N ILE A 6 44.21 16.47 -54.64
CA ILE A 6 42.87 15.95 -54.35
C ILE A 6 42.76 15.75 -52.85
N ALA A 7 41.89 16.51 -52.18
CA ALA A 7 41.56 16.33 -50.80
C ALA A 7 40.41 15.33 -50.69
N ALA A 8 40.67 14.20 -50.05
CA ALA A 8 39.64 13.21 -49.71
C ALA A 8 38.91 13.63 -48.43
N VAL A 9 37.63 13.88 -48.55
CA VAL A 9 36.74 14.11 -47.38
C VAL A 9 36.20 12.76 -46.94
N ALA A 10 36.66 12.33 -45.79
CA ALA A 10 36.10 11.14 -45.12
C ALA A 10 34.83 11.55 -44.34
N ALA A 11 33.67 11.13 -44.83
CA ALA A 11 32.41 11.26 -44.14
C ALA A 11 32.27 10.14 -43.08
N SER A 12 32.42 10.48 -41.81
CA SER A 12 32.13 9.57 -40.71
C SER A 12 30.61 9.50 -40.46
N LEU A 13 29.98 8.41 -40.87
CA LEU A 13 28.61 8.07 -40.42
C LEU A 13 28.65 7.68 -38.94
N MET A 14 28.12 8.53 -38.09
CA MET A 14 27.74 8.13 -36.72
C MET A 14 26.43 7.35 -36.77
N LEU A 15 26.53 6.02 -36.63
CA LEU A 15 25.39 5.16 -36.31
C LEU A 15 25.01 5.42 -34.85
N ALA A 16 23.97 6.22 -34.66
CA ALA A 16 23.27 6.29 -33.37
C ALA A 16 22.54 4.96 -33.15
N GLY A 17 23.17 4.08 -32.39
CA GLY A 17 22.52 2.85 -31.90
C GLY A 17 21.48 3.20 -30.88
N CYS A 18 20.20 3.10 -31.24
CA CYS A 18 19.11 3.01 -30.27
C CYS A 18 19.25 1.68 -29.51
N GLY A 19 19.94 1.73 -28.38
CA GLY A 19 19.92 0.67 -27.39
C GLY A 19 18.66 0.82 -26.53
N SER A 20 17.56 0.24 -26.98
CA SER A 20 16.30 0.27 -26.24
C SER A 20 16.10 -0.99 -25.41
N GLY A 21 16.07 -0.87 -24.11
CA GLY A 21 14.90 -1.35 -23.39
C GLY A 21 14.80 -2.82 -23.01
N SER A 22 15.88 -3.58 -22.74
CA SER A 22 15.77 -4.89 -22.09
C SER A 22 16.22 -4.91 -20.63
N GLN A 23 16.78 -3.83 -20.11
CA GLN A 23 17.19 -3.73 -18.70
C GLN A 23 16.06 -3.38 -17.75
N ASP A 24 14.98 -2.78 -18.24
CA ASP A 24 13.95 -2.16 -17.39
C ASP A 24 12.97 -3.16 -16.74
N ALA A 25 12.68 -4.29 -17.37
CA ALA A 25 11.73 -5.26 -16.82
C ALA A 25 12.35 -6.17 -15.73
N SER A 26 13.61 -6.57 -15.87
CA SER A 26 14.35 -7.37 -14.89
C SER A 26 14.60 -6.54 -13.62
N GLN A 27 15.02 -5.28 -13.78
CA GLN A 27 15.27 -4.38 -12.65
C GLN A 27 14.00 -4.04 -11.87
N LYS A 28 12.87 -3.85 -12.56
CA LYS A 28 11.57 -3.63 -11.89
C LYS A 28 11.10 -4.84 -11.10
N THR A 29 11.37 -6.05 -11.58
CA THR A 29 11.01 -7.28 -10.87
C THR A 29 11.88 -7.47 -9.63
N ASP A 30 13.18 -7.21 -9.75
CA ASP A 30 14.11 -7.28 -8.63
C ASP A 30 13.74 -6.27 -7.54
N ASP A 31 13.39 -5.04 -7.89
CA ASP A 31 12.95 -4.00 -6.96
C ASP A 31 11.69 -4.41 -6.19
N ALA A 32 10.69 -4.98 -6.86
CA ALA A 32 9.45 -5.42 -6.22
C ALA A 32 9.68 -6.57 -5.24
N ILE A 33 10.43 -7.59 -5.62
CA ILE A 33 10.78 -8.73 -4.75
C ILE A 33 11.63 -8.24 -3.57
N THR A 34 12.59 -7.39 -3.80
CA THR A 34 13.44 -6.79 -2.77
C THR A 34 12.60 -6.02 -1.75
N THR A 35 11.65 -5.21 -2.19
CA THR A 35 10.72 -4.47 -1.32
C THR A 35 9.89 -5.43 -0.45
N ILE A 36 9.34 -6.49 -1.06
CA ILE A 36 8.54 -7.50 -0.34
C ILE A 36 9.39 -8.20 0.73
N MET A 37 10.62 -8.59 0.40
CA MET A 37 11.50 -9.32 1.32
C MET A 37 12.06 -8.43 2.44
N ASN A 38 12.30 -7.16 2.17
CA ASN A 38 12.83 -6.20 3.13
C ASN A 38 11.76 -5.58 4.04
N ARG A 39 10.48 -5.65 3.64
CA ARG A 39 9.40 -5.07 4.44
C ARG A 39 9.39 -5.67 5.86
N LYS A 40 9.32 -4.79 6.80
CA LYS A 40 9.34 -5.10 8.23
C LYS A 40 8.29 -4.28 8.99
N SER A 41 7.96 -4.70 10.21
CA SER A 41 7.05 -3.95 11.09
C SER A 41 7.85 -2.99 11.93
N VAL A 42 7.76 -1.70 11.61
CA VAL A 42 8.42 -0.60 12.34
C VAL A 42 7.45 0.01 13.33
N ARG A 43 7.87 0.18 14.58
CA ARG A 43 7.04 0.69 15.68
C ARG A 43 7.64 1.88 16.43
N SER A 44 8.79 2.36 15.97
CA SER A 44 9.48 3.53 16.52
C SER A 44 9.77 4.51 15.38
N TYR A 45 9.33 5.75 15.56
CA TYR A 45 9.40 6.80 14.53
C TYR A 45 10.06 8.06 15.08
N THR A 46 10.54 8.91 14.18
CA THR A 46 11.20 10.17 14.54
C THR A 46 10.25 11.28 15.01
N GLY A 47 8.95 11.14 14.75
CA GLY A 47 7.94 12.18 14.97
C GLY A 47 7.77 13.15 13.80
N GLU A 48 8.61 13.04 12.77
CA GLU A 48 8.50 13.86 11.56
C GLU A 48 7.22 13.52 10.79
N LYS A 49 6.49 14.55 10.36
CA LYS A 49 5.23 14.38 9.62
C LYS A 49 5.47 14.02 8.17
N LEU A 50 4.59 13.20 7.62
CA LEU A 50 4.58 12.90 6.18
C LEU A 50 4.08 14.10 5.40
N SER A 51 4.64 14.32 4.21
CA SER A 51 4.11 15.30 3.27
C SER A 51 2.79 14.82 2.66
N GLN A 52 1.99 15.75 2.17
CA GLN A 52 0.75 15.43 1.45
C GLN A 52 1.00 14.52 0.24
N GLU A 53 2.08 14.73 -0.49
CA GLU A 53 2.48 13.92 -1.64
C GLU A 53 2.80 12.47 -1.23
N GLN A 54 3.49 12.28 -0.11
CA GLN A 54 3.76 10.94 0.43
C GLN A 54 2.46 10.22 0.82
N ILE A 55 1.55 10.92 1.51
CA ILE A 55 0.25 10.37 1.90
C ILE A 55 -0.55 9.96 0.66
N GLU A 56 -0.61 10.81 -0.37
CA GLU A 56 -1.31 10.50 -1.62
C GLU A 56 -0.69 9.31 -2.35
N THR A 57 0.63 9.19 -2.36
CA THR A 57 1.34 8.07 -2.97
C THR A 57 0.98 6.76 -2.27
N LEU A 58 0.98 6.74 -0.94
CA LEU A 58 0.57 5.59 -0.13
C LEU A 58 -0.88 5.19 -0.40
N LEU A 59 -1.80 6.16 -0.47
CA LEU A 59 -3.20 5.91 -0.77
C LEU A 59 -3.42 5.39 -2.20
N LYS A 60 -2.72 5.94 -3.18
CA LYS A 60 -2.77 5.45 -4.57
C LYS A 60 -2.28 4.00 -4.67
N ALA A 61 -1.19 3.66 -3.97
CA ALA A 61 -0.70 2.29 -3.91
C ALA A 61 -1.71 1.35 -3.24
N ALA A 62 -2.30 1.76 -2.12
CA ALA A 62 -3.34 1.00 -1.43
C ALA A 62 -4.56 0.75 -2.35
N MET A 63 -5.01 1.77 -3.06
CA MET A 63 -6.15 1.67 -3.99
C MET A 63 -5.83 0.94 -5.31
N ALA A 64 -4.57 0.63 -5.59
CA ALA A 64 -4.15 -0.21 -6.72
C ALA A 64 -4.30 -1.71 -6.45
N ALA A 65 -4.69 -2.11 -5.24
CA ALA A 65 -4.92 -3.51 -4.90
C ALA A 65 -6.05 -4.13 -5.74
N PRO A 66 -5.99 -5.44 -6.04
CA PRO A 66 -7.11 -6.14 -6.64
C PRO A 66 -8.28 -6.24 -5.66
N THR A 67 -9.51 -6.33 -6.19
CA THR A 67 -10.70 -6.58 -5.38
C THR A 67 -11.62 -7.60 -6.05
N ALA A 68 -12.36 -8.34 -5.26
CA ALA A 68 -13.40 -9.22 -5.77
C ALA A 68 -14.42 -8.40 -6.58
N MET A 69 -14.69 -8.83 -7.82
CA MET A 69 -15.64 -8.18 -8.74
C MET A 69 -15.36 -6.68 -8.98
N ASN A 70 -14.14 -6.23 -8.76
CA ASN A 70 -13.77 -4.80 -8.81
C ASN A 70 -14.65 -3.92 -7.91
N SER A 71 -15.01 -4.43 -6.73
CA SER A 71 -15.93 -3.77 -5.79
C SER A 71 -15.33 -2.53 -5.12
N GLN A 72 -14.00 -2.47 -4.99
CA GLN A 72 -13.25 -1.35 -4.41
C GLN A 72 -13.86 -0.86 -3.08
N PRO A 73 -14.01 -1.74 -2.09
CA PRO A 73 -14.76 -1.45 -0.87
C PRO A 73 -14.01 -0.54 0.09
N TRP A 74 -12.71 -0.38 -0.08
CA TRP A 74 -11.87 0.37 0.84
C TRP A 74 -12.30 1.83 1.01
N ARG A 75 -12.19 2.30 2.23
CA ARG A 75 -12.30 3.69 2.66
C ARG A 75 -11.15 3.95 3.61
N PHE A 76 -10.64 5.17 3.62
CA PHE A 76 -9.50 5.52 4.45
C PHE A 76 -9.83 6.74 5.29
N VAL A 77 -9.50 6.67 6.59
CA VAL A 77 -9.37 7.86 7.42
C VAL A 77 -7.89 8.05 7.69
N VAL A 78 -7.34 9.21 7.35
CA VAL A 78 -5.94 9.54 7.56
C VAL A 78 -5.82 10.57 8.66
N LEU A 79 -5.13 10.21 9.73
CA LEU A 79 -4.90 11.08 10.89
C LEU A 79 -3.49 11.64 10.80
N THR A 80 -3.37 12.96 10.70
CA THR A 80 -2.11 13.71 10.65
C THR A 80 -1.99 14.70 11.81
N ASP A 81 -3.13 15.10 12.40
CA ASP A 81 -3.20 15.98 13.55
C ASP A 81 -2.81 15.21 14.82
N SER A 82 -1.84 15.75 15.56
CA SER A 82 -1.31 15.12 16.77
C SER A 82 -2.32 15.05 17.91
N ASP A 83 -3.19 16.05 18.03
CA ASP A 83 -4.20 16.10 19.10
C ASP A 83 -5.31 15.09 18.81
N VAL A 84 -5.72 14.95 17.55
CA VAL A 84 -6.69 13.94 17.11
C VAL A 84 -6.12 12.54 17.34
N ILE A 85 -4.85 12.29 16.95
CA ILE A 85 -4.19 11.01 17.18
C ILE A 85 -4.11 10.70 18.69
N ALA A 86 -3.76 11.69 19.51
CA ALA A 86 -3.67 11.52 20.96
C ALA A 86 -5.03 11.21 21.59
N ASP A 87 -6.11 11.85 21.14
CA ASP A 87 -7.47 11.58 21.62
C ASP A 87 -7.96 10.18 21.19
N VAL A 88 -7.80 9.83 19.91
CA VAL A 88 -8.25 8.52 19.40
C VAL A 88 -7.55 7.37 20.11
N PHE A 89 -6.25 7.47 20.34
CA PHE A 89 -5.43 6.39 20.92
C PHE A 89 -5.02 6.64 22.38
N ALA A 90 -5.79 7.46 23.13
CA ALA A 90 -5.47 7.83 24.52
C ALA A 90 -5.31 6.61 25.46
N ASN A 91 -6.05 5.53 25.22
CA ASN A 91 -6.03 4.30 26.01
C ASN A 91 -5.18 3.18 25.40
N GLU A 92 -4.56 3.44 24.24
CA GLU A 92 -3.68 2.47 23.59
C GLU A 92 -2.24 2.62 24.10
N ARG A 93 -1.54 1.50 24.22
CA ARG A 93 -0.11 1.54 24.60
C ARG A 93 0.69 2.13 23.44
N GLY A 94 1.24 3.31 23.65
CA GLY A 94 2.35 3.62 22.80
C GLY A 94 2.54 5.02 22.31
N GLU A 95 3.73 5.48 22.53
CA GLU A 95 4.36 6.58 21.83
C GLU A 95 4.33 6.40 20.30
N MET A 96 4.20 5.14 19.82
CA MET A 96 4.18 4.80 18.40
C MET A 96 3.15 5.62 17.62
N TYR A 97 1.93 5.75 18.13
CA TYR A 97 0.88 6.53 17.45
C TYR A 97 1.23 8.03 17.40
N LYS A 98 1.74 8.56 18.52
CA LYS A 98 2.11 9.97 18.65
C LYS A 98 3.33 10.35 17.81
N GLN A 99 4.28 9.41 17.67
CA GLN A 99 5.51 9.60 16.90
C GLN A 99 5.33 9.26 15.42
N ALA A 100 4.23 8.65 15.01
CA ALA A 100 3.97 8.37 13.60
C ALA A 100 3.85 9.67 12.79
N GLY A 101 4.36 9.63 11.56
CA GLY A 101 4.18 10.72 10.60
C GLY A 101 2.75 10.88 10.15
N ALA A 102 2.01 9.75 10.05
CA ALA A 102 0.57 9.66 9.85
C ALA A 102 0.04 8.30 10.35
N VAL A 103 -1.27 8.24 10.67
CA VAL A 103 -1.98 7.00 11.00
C VAL A 103 -3.11 6.81 10.00
N PHE A 104 -3.13 5.66 9.32
CA PHE A 104 -4.15 5.30 8.36
C PHE A 104 -5.11 4.28 8.99
N ILE A 105 -6.39 4.59 9.01
CA ILE A 105 -7.44 3.65 9.35
C ILE A 105 -8.00 3.12 8.04
N VAL A 106 -7.65 1.90 7.72
CA VAL A 106 -8.20 1.20 6.55
C VAL A 106 -9.55 0.66 6.94
N CYS A 107 -10.57 1.05 6.21
CA CYS A 107 -11.95 0.62 6.42
C CYS A 107 -12.49 -0.06 5.17
N GLY A 108 -13.51 -0.89 5.31
CA GLY A 108 -14.17 -1.54 4.20
C GLY A 108 -15.68 -1.32 4.24
N GLN A 109 -16.26 -1.07 3.08
CA GLN A 109 -17.71 -1.02 2.90
C GLN A 109 -18.27 -2.43 2.93
N THR A 110 -19.14 -2.72 3.90
CA THR A 110 -19.66 -4.07 4.18
C THR A 110 -20.77 -4.49 3.24
N THR A 111 -21.30 -3.55 2.44
CA THR A 111 -22.34 -3.78 1.42
C THR A 111 -21.88 -3.28 0.07
N MET A 112 -22.50 -3.79 -1.00
CA MET A 112 -22.24 -3.38 -2.37
C MET A 112 -23.52 -3.44 -3.20
N MET A 113 -23.60 -2.63 -4.26
CA MET A 113 -24.67 -2.71 -5.23
C MET A 113 -24.39 -3.82 -6.25
N GLN A 114 -25.26 -4.79 -6.35
CA GLN A 114 -25.12 -5.91 -7.27
C GLN A 114 -26.43 -6.19 -8.01
N ARG A 115 -26.36 -6.45 -9.32
CA ARG A 115 -27.51 -6.96 -10.07
C ARG A 115 -27.73 -8.44 -9.79
N PRO A 116 -28.98 -8.88 -9.64
CA PRO A 116 -29.30 -10.30 -9.50
C PRO A 116 -28.71 -11.10 -10.65
N ARG A 117 -28.08 -12.22 -10.36
CA ARG A 117 -27.43 -13.05 -11.37
C ARG A 117 -28.45 -13.58 -12.39
N GLY A 118 -28.17 -13.44 -13.70
CA GLY A 118 -29.04 -13.86 -14.77
C GLY A 118 -30.18 -12.88 -15.09
N GLN A 119 -30.23 -11.71 -14.46
CA GLN A 119 -31.25 -10.67 -14.68
C GLN A 119 -30.56 -9.35 -15.09
N GLU A 120 -30.04 -9.30 -16.31
CA GLU A 120 -29.27 -8.15 -16.81
C GLU A 120 -30.03 -6.81 -16.79
N ASN A 121 -31.34 -6.86 -16.92
CA ASN A 121 -32.23 -5.69 -16.91
C ASN A 121 -32.79 -5.33 -15.54
N ALA A 122 -32.48 -6.10 -14.47
CA ALA A 122 -32.91 -5.77 -13.12
C ALA A 122 -32.14 -4.60 -12.56
N GLU A 123 -32.74 -3.79 -11.70
CA GLU A 123 -32.07 -2.75 -10.97
C GLU A 123 -31.09 -3.38 -9.98
N PRO A 124 -29.89 -2.77 -9.78
CA PRO A 124 -28.95 -3.21 -8.76
C PRO A 124 -29.57 -3.14 -7.36
N GLN A 125 -29.31 -4.15 -6.55
CA GLN A 125 -29.76 -4.22 -5.16
C GLN A 125 -28.56 -4.16 -4.23
N GLU A 126 -28.76 -3.59 -3.05
CA GLU A 126 -27.72 -3.62 -2.00
C GLU A 126 -27.65 -5.03 -1.41
N VAL A 127 -26.45 -5.60 -1.45
CA VAL A 127 -26.14 -6.94 -0.92
C VAL A 127 -24.90 -6.89 -0.03
N PRO A 128 -24.72 -7.84 0.90
CA PRO A 128 -23.47 -7.95 1.66
C PRO A 128 -22.27 -8.14 0.73
N ASN A 129 -21.22 -7.38 0.94
CA ASN A 129 -19.93 -7.59 0.29
C ASN A 129 -19.14 -8.63 1.09
N GLN A 130 -19.14 -9.89 0.65
CA GLN A 130 -18.51 -10.99 1.40
C GLN A 130 -16.97 -10.92 1.43
N PHE A 131 -16.35 -10.20 0.50
CA PHE A 131 -14.89 -10.14 0.32
C PHE A 131 -14.25 -8.83 0.79
N TRP A 132 -15.03 -7.95 1.40
CA TRP A 132 -14.57 -6.60 1.76
C TRP A 132 -13.30 -6.62 2.63
N PHE A 133 -13.18 -7.56 3.55
CA PHE A 133 -12.03 -7.62 4.47
C PHE A 133 -10.77 -8.21 3.80
N GLU A 134 -10.94 -9.16 2.86
CA GLU A 134 -9.84 -9.69 2.03
C GLU A 134 -9.32 -8.60 1.09
N ASP A 135 -10.21 -7.86 0.45
CA ASP A 135 -9.89 -6.72 -0.42
C ASP A 135 -9.14 -5.63 0.37
N CYS A 136 -9.60 -5.32 1.60
CA CYS A 136 -8.90 -4.40 2.50
C CYS A 136 -7.55 -4.94 2.97
N GLY A 137 -7.41 -6.26 3.11
CA GLY A 137 -6.13 -6.91 3.40
C GLY A 137 -5.11 -6.70 2.29
N ALA A 138 -5.50 -6.92 1.03
CA ALA A 138 -4.66 -6.65 -0.14
C ALA A 138 -4.25 -5.16 -0.22
N SER A 139 -5.22 -4.26 0.00
CA SER A 139 -4.99 -2.82 0.03
C SER A 139 -4.02 -2.40 1.15
N THR A 140 -4.16 -3.00 2.33
CA THR A 140 -3.27 -2.72 3.47
C THR A 140 -1.84 -3.16 3.18
N GLU A 141 -1.63 -4.35 2.58
CA GLU A 141 -0.28 -4.81 2.22
C GLU A 141 0.35 -3.91 1.16
N ASN A 142 -0.39 -3.46 0.14
CA ASN A 142 0.12 -2.50 -0.84
C ASN A 142 0.60 -1.20 -0.17
N LEU A 143 -0.13 -0.70 0.84
CA LEU A 143 0.26 0.48 1.62
C LEU A 143 1.60 0.24 2.36
N LEU A 144 1.75 -0.93 2.98
CA LEU A 144 2.99 -1.31 3.69
C LEU A 144 4.19 -1.42 2.74
N LEU A 145 3.99 -2.02 1.55
CA LEU A 145 5.03 -2.15 0.54
C LEU A 145 5.43 -0.79 -0.04
N ALA A 146 4.46 0.08 -0.28
CA ALA A 146 4.73 1.45 -0.73
C ALA A 146 5.52 2.23 0.32
N ALA A 147 5.19 2.10 1.61
CA ALA A 147 5.97 2.71 2.69
C ALA A 147 7.42 2.23 2.68
N GLU A 148 7.67 0.92 2.58
CA GLU A 148 9.02 0.35 2.48
C GLU A 148 9.77 0.89 1.26
N ALA A 149 9.14 0.90 0.08
CA ALA A 149 9.73 1.42 -1.16
C ALA A 149 10.10 2.92 -1.09
N MET A 150 9.40 3.68 -0.23
CA MET A 150 9.66 5.10 0.02
C MET A 150 10.68 5.35 1.15
N GLY A 151 11.28 4.30 1.72
CA GLY A 151 12.18 4.41 2.88
C GLY A 151 11.48 4.77 4.19
N LEU A 152 10.15 4.60 4.24
CA LEU A 152 9.36 4.80 5.45
C LEU A 152 9.19 3.49 6.22
N GLY A 153 9.01 3.62 7.52
CA GLY A 153 8.60 2.50 8.37
C GLY A 153 7.09 2.45 8.51
N ALA A 154 6.54 1.22 8.57
CA ALA A 154 5.12 1.03 8.81
C ALA A 154 4.84 -0.23 9.63
N VAL A 155 3.68 -0.26 10.31
CA VAL A 155 3.17 -1.49 10.92
C VAL A 155 1.66 -1.58 10.79
N TRP A 156 1.18 -2.76 10.48
CA TRP A 156 -0.22 -3.14 10.50
C TRP A 156 -0.61 -3.62 11.91
N LEU A 157 -1.57 -2.95 12.51
CA LEU A 157 -2.20 -3.30 13.77
C LEU A 157 -3.62 -3.80 13.48
N GLY A 158 -3.93 -5.01 13.91
CA GLY A 158 -5.25 -5.61 13.73
C GLY A 158 -6.34 -4.81 14.45
N CYS A 159 -7.43 -4.56 13.72
CA CYS A 159 -8.63 -3.93 14.24
C CYS A 159 -9.81 -4.90 14.12
N TYR A 160 -10.32 -5.17 12.93
CA TYR A 160 -11.33 -6.20 12.71
C TYR A 160 -10.74 -7.61 12.92
N PRO A 161 -11.44 -8.56 13.55
CA PRO A 161 -12.80 -8.48 14.12
C PRO A 161 -12.86 -8.14 15.64
N ILE A 162 -11.92 -7.35 16.16
CA ILE A 162 -11.84 -7.02 17.58
C ILE A 162 -12.85 -5.92 17.90
N GLN A 163 -14.02 -6.30 18.45
CA GLN A 163 -15.18 -5.44 18.61
C GLN A 163 -14.89 -4.12 19.35
N ASN A 164 -14.20 -4.17 20.49
CA ASN A 164 -13.89 -2.96 21.24
C ASN A 164 -13.01 -1.96 20.48
N LYS A 165 -12.17 -2.42 19.54
CA LYS A 165 -11.36 -1.54 18.69
C LYS A 165 -12.18 -0.93 17.56
N THR A 166 -13.02 -1.72 16.91
CA THR A 166 -13.91 -1.23 15.85
C THR A 166 -14.88 -0.21 16.41
N ASP A 167 -15.53 -0.49 17.55
CA ASP A 167 -16.49 0.42 18.20
C ASP A 167 -15.82 1.74 18.60
N MET A 168 -14.62 1.67 19.17
CA MET A 168 -13.85 2.85 19.54
C MET A 168 -13.56 3.73 18.32
N LEU A 169 -13.10 3.16 17.21
CA LEU A 169 -12.80 3.92 16.00
C LEU A 169 -14.07 4.50 15.36
N ILE A 170 -15.15 3.73 15.32
CA ILE A 170 -16.45 4.19 14.81
C ILE A 170 -16.91 5.41 15.61
N ALA A 171 -16.90 5.31 16.93
CA ALA A 171 -17.36 6.37 17.81
C ALA A 171 -16.47 7.63 17.76
N LYS A 172 -15.15 7.45 17.77
CA LYS A 172 -14.18 8.56 17.77
C LYS A 172 -14.06 9.29 16.42
N LEU A 173 -14.23 8.57 15.32
CA LEU A 173 -14.01 9.09 13.96
C LEU A 173 -15.30 9.32 13.17
N GLY A 174 -16.47 9.02 13.73
CA GLY A 174 -17.75 9.20 13.06
C GLY A 174 -17.91 8.34 11.82
N ILE A 175 -17.38 7.10 11.84
CA ILE A 175 -17.42 6.18 10.71
C ILE A 175 -18.86 5.72 10.49
N PRO A 176 -19.40 5.76 9.25
CA PRO A 176 -20.77 5.35 8.95
C PRO A 176 -21.04 3.87 9.23
N GLU A 177 -22.31 3.50 9.50
CA GLU A 177 -22.72 2.15 9.88
C GLU A 177 -22.35 1.06 8.86
N ASN A 178 -22.37 1.39 7.55
CA ASN A 178 -22.05 0.46 6.48
C ASN A 178 -20.54 0.39 6.15
N VAL A 179 -19.69 1.04 6.97
CA VAL A 179 -18.23 1.06 6.82
C VAL A 179 -17.60 0.51 8.11
N MET A 180 -16.79 -0.52 7.96
CA MET A 180 -16.16 -1.21 9.08
C MET A 180 -14.65 -0.92 9.12
N PRO A 181 -14.10 -0.42 10.25
CA PRO A 181 -12.65 -0.33 10.44
C PRO A 181 -12.01 -1.72 10.38
N PHE A 182 -11.05 -1.89 9.48
CA PHE A 182 -10.37 -3.16 9.23
C PHE A 182 -8.99 -3.23 9.88
N ALA A 183 -8.16 -2.22 9.61
CA ALA A 183 -6.78 -2.16 10.09
C ALA A 183 -6.38 -0.74 10.48
N ILE A 184 -5.45 -0.65 11.42
CA ILE A 184 -4.75 0.58 11.76
C ILE A 184 -3.33 0.43 11.23
N VAL A 185 -2.84 1.38 10.43
CA VAL A 185 -1.47 1.39 9.93
C VAL A 185 -0.80 2.69 10.36
N THR A 186 0.23 2.59 11.20
CA THR A 186 1.10 3.73 11.49
C THR A 186 2.22 3.77 10.48
N VAL A 187 2.52 4.95 9.96
CA VAL A 187 3.60 5.19 8.98
C VAL A 187 4.42 6.39 9.42
N GLY A 188 5.74 6.31 9.28
CA GLY A 188 6.65 7.42 9.62
C GLY A 188 8.09 7.10 9.27
N TYR A 189 8.96 8.06 9.50
CA TYR A 189 10.40 7.85 9.35
C TYR A 189 10.91 6.97 10.50
N PRO A 190 11.56 5.83 10.23
CA PRO A 190 11.99 4.90 11.26
C PRO A 190 13.06 5.54 12.16
N ALA A 191 12.92 5.36 13.49
CA ALA A 191 13.90 5.83 14.49
C ALA A 191 14.79 4.70 15.02
N GLY A 192 14.55 3.45 14.62
CA GLY A 192 15.28 2.26 15.02
C GLY A 192 15.84 1.49 13.82
N ASP A 193 16.53 0.41 14.13
CA ASP A 193 17.11 -0.52 13.17
C ASP A 193 16.34 -1.85 13.16
N ASP A 194 15.05 -1.77 12.85
CA ASP A 194 14.19 -2.94 12.69
C ASP A 194 14.65 -3.78 11.49
N GLN A 195 14.78 -5.10 11.67
CA GLN A 195 15.22 -6.00 10.62
C GLN A 195 14.07 -6.86 10.08
N PRO A 196 14.06 -7.23 8.79
CA PRO A 196 13.13 -8.20 8.24
C PRO A 196 13.36 -9.56 8.87
N LYS A 197 12.30 -10.35 8.99
CA LYS A 197 12.35 -11.72 9.56
C LYS A 197 12.25 -12.73 8.45
N ASP A 198 13.12 -13.73 8.45
CA ASP A 198 12.92 -14.92 7.63
C ASP A 198 11.67 -15.67 8.13
N LYS A 199 10.73 -15.85 7.23
CA LYS A 199 9.43 -16.52 7.49
C LYS A 199 9.23 -17.72 6.59
N TRP A 200 10.26 -18.09 5.80
CA TRP A 200 10.15 -19.25 4.91
C TRP A 200 10.03 -20.54 5.71
N LYS A 201 8.99 -21.31 5.43
CA LYS A 201 8.70 -22.60 6.04
C LYS A 201 8.28 -23.59 4.96
N PRO A 202 9.24 -24.38 4.43
CA PRO A 202 8.95 -25.33 3.36
C PRO A 202 7.88 -26.35 3.75
N GLU A 203 7.74 -26.67 5.04
CA GLU A 203 6.71 -27.56 5.57
C GLU A 203 5.28 -27.04 5.39
N ASN A 204 5.10 -25.76 5.11
CA ASN A 204 3.78 -25.18 4.81
C ASN A 204 3.42 -25.26 3.31
N VAL A 205 4.27 -25.87 2.49
CA VAL A 205 4.06 -25.95 1.03
C VAL A 205 3.73 -27.38 0.63
N HIS A 206 2.56 -27.58 0.08
CA HIS A 206 2.09 -28.89 -0.38
C HIS A 206 1.84 -28.83 -1.89
N TYR A 207 2.39 -29.80 -2.63
CA TYR A 207 2.26 -29.87 -4.09
C TYR A 207 1.19 -30.91 -4.45
N ASN A 208 0.20 -30.49 -5.25
CA ASN A 208 -0.90 -31.29 -5.80
C ASN A 208 -1.92 -31.80 -4.78
N LYS A 209 -1.52 -32.11 -3.57
CA LYS A 209 -2.38 -32.55 -2.46
C LYS A 209 -1.84 -32.00 -1.15
N TRP A 210 -2.74 -31.91 -0.16
CA TRP A 210 -2.37 -31.66 1.23
C TRP A 210 -1.60 -32.85 1.81
#